data_1fc9204f7c37e4a510fcce89a7b4202d
#
_entry.id   1fc9204f7c37e4a510fcce89a7b4202d
#
_cell.length_a   1.000
_cell.length_b   1.000
_cell.length_c   1.000
_cell.angle_alpha   90.00
_cell.angle_beta   90.00
_cell.angle_gamma   90.00
#
_symmetry.space_group_name_H-M   'P 1'
#
loop_
_entity.id
_entity.type
_entity.pdbx_description
1 polymer ?
#
loop_
_entity_poly.entity_id
_entity_poly.type
_entity_poly.pdbx_seq_one_letter_code
_entity_poly.pdbx_strand_id
1 'polypeptide(L)'
;DAQPEETALAFGEIDIPYWSESHHVLKICKVTGLRFWTRDNDRETCGDTSEDPYTFIGNPIIKGFNSTGKKLKDQMREVFLRFFDSRGHTRVEPYPVIARWRDDIHLTIASIADFQPHVTSGLVPPPANPLGISQPCIRLTDVAAVGRSGRHLSTFEMMAHHAFNRPLEGDVIYWIDQCVRYCDELLVESLGIDPMAITYVENPWS
;
A
#
# COMPACT_ATOMS: atom_id res chain seq x y z
N ASP A 1 -19.78 -19.53 6.94
CA ASP A 1 -19.35 -19.80 5.56
C ASP A 1 -20.28 -19.05 4.63
N ALA A 2 -20.15 -17.72 4.56
CA ALA A 2 -20.83 -16.90 3.57
C ALA A 2 -20.19 -17.12 2.21
N GLN A 3 -21.00 -17.31 1.18
CA GLN A 3 -20.52 -17.50 -0.19
C GLN A 3 -19.87 -16.21 -0.71
N PRO A 4 -18.82 -16.26 -1.52
CA PRO A 4 -18.10 -15.08 -2.04
C PRO A 4 -18.99 -14.05 -2.77
N GLU A 5 -20.10 -14.50 -3.38
CA GLU A 5 -21.04 -13.63 -4.08
C GLU A 5 -21.91 -12.76 -3.17
N GLU A 6 -22.23 -13.20 -1.95
CA GLU A 6 -23.01 -12.41 -1.00
C GLU A 6 -22.20 -11.25 -0.38
N THR A 7 -20.90 -11.42 -0.27
CA THR A 7 -20.02 -10.40 0.32
C THR A 7 -19.70 -9.27 -0.66
N ALA A 8 -19.64 -9.56 -1.95
CA ALA A 8 -19.41 -8.54 -2.98
C ALA A 8 -20.58 -7.54 -3.13
N LEU A 9 -21.81 -7.96 -2.79
CA LEU A 9 -23.00 -7.11 -2.83
C LEU A 9 -23.12 -6.15 -1.63
N ALA A 10 -22.38 -6.39 -0.54
CA ALA A 10 -22.50 -5.60 0.69
C ALA A 10 -21.73 -4.26 0.63
N PHE A 11 -20.74 -4.10 -0.27
CA PHE A 11 -19.92 -2.89 -0.34
C PHE A 11 -20.22 -1.97 -1.52
N GLY A 12 -21.17 -2.29 -2.38
CA GLY A 12 -21.49 -1.53 -3.61
C GLY A 12 -20.29 -1.50 -4.57
N GLU A 13 -20.53 -1.30 -5.84
CA GLU A 13 -19.45 -1.01 -6.79
C GLU A 13 -18.82 0.33 -6.42
N ILE A 14 -17.57 0.29 -5.96
CA ILE A 14 -16.80 1.51 -5.75
C ILE A 14 -16.40 2.02 -7.14
N ASP A 15 -17.04 3.10 -7.58
CA ASP A 15 -16.66 3.77 -8.82
C ASP A 15 -15.33 4.50 -8.62
N ILE A 16 -14.33 4.13 -9.40
CA ILE A 16 -13.01 4.77 -9.46
C ILE A 16 -12.83 5.29 -10.88
N PRO A 17 -13.18 6.57 -11.14
CA PRO A 17 -13.07 7.18 -12.47
C PRO A 17 -11.67 7.05 -13.09
N TYR A 18 -10.65 6.98 -12.25
CA TYR A 18 -9.27 6.83 -12.69
C TYR A 18 -9.04 5.61 -13.59
N TRP A 19 -9.74 4.51 -13.40
CA TRP A 19 -9.56 3.32 -14.23
C TRP A 19 -9.83 3.58 -15.72
N SER A 20 -10.89 4.31 -16.03
CA SER A 20 -11.21 4.69 -17.41
C SER A 20 -10.26 5.75 -17.96
N GLU A 21 -9.91 6.75 -17.16
CA GLU A 21 -8.99 7.83 -17.56
C GLU A 21 -7.58 7.32 -17.86
N SER A 22 -7.12 6.32 -17.13
CA SER A 22 -5.79 5.75 -17.23
C SER A 22 -5.70 4.47 -18.07
N HIS A 23 -6.79 4.14 -18.79
CA HIS A 23 -6.88 2.98 -19.69
C HIS A 23 -6.67 1.62 -19.00
N HIS A 24 -7.05 1.48 -17.74
CA HIS A 24 -7.07 0.18 -17.09
C HIS A 24 -8.28 -0.63 -17.53
N VAL A 25 -8.08 -1.93 -17.64
CA VAL A 25 -9.13 -2.92 -17.91
C VAL A 25 -9.31 -3.82 -16.69
N LEU A 26 -10.57 -4.14 -16.39
CA LEU A 26 -10.91 -5.08 -15.35
C LEU A 26 -10.77 -6.51 -15.87
N LYS A 27 -10.08 -7.35 -15.11
CA LYS A 27 -9.87 -8.77 -15.42
C LYS A 27 -10.13 -9.64 -14.17
N ILE A 28 -10.29 -10.91 -14.40
CA ILE A 28 -10.39 -11.93 -13.34
C ILE A 28 -9.12 -12.79 -13.40
N CYS A 29 -8.43 -12.89 -12.27
CA CYS A 29 -7.22 -13.69 -12.17
C CYS A 29 -7.55 -15.18 -12.34
N LYS A 30 -6.93 -15.84 -13.31
CA LYS A 30 -7.18 -17.27 -13.59
C LYS A 30 -6.79 -18.21 -12.45
N VAL A 31 -5.91 -17.79 -11.54
CA VAL A 31 -5.41 -18.60 -10.42
C VAL A 31 -6.22 -18.37 -9.15
N THR A 32 -6.46 -17.10 -8.80
CA THR A 32 -7.11 -16.74 -7.52
C THR A 32 -8.61 -16.47 -7.65
N GLY A 33 -9.10 -16.20 -8.86
CA GLY A 33 -10.48 -15.76 -9.09
C GLY A 33 -10.75 -14.29 -8.68
N LEU A 34 -9.76 -13.58 -8.14
CA LEU A 34 -9.91 -12.19 -7.73
C LEU A 34 -9.99 -11.25 -8.94
N ARG A 35 -10.76 -10.20 -8.80
CA ARG A 35 -10.83 -9.10 -9.77
C ARG A 35 -9.58 -8.24 -9.63
N PHE A 36 -9.03 -7.81 -10.77
CA PHE A 36 -7.89 -6.90 -10.77
C PHE A 36 -7.92 -5.96 -11.99
N TRP A 37 -7.35 -4.79 -11.82
CA TRP A 37 -7.20 -3.77 -12.85
C TRP A 37 -5.77 -3.73 -13.37
N THR A 38 -5.60 -3.62 -14.67
CA THR A 38 -4.29 -3.58 -15.34
C THR A 38 -4.37 -2.80 -16.64
N ARG A 39 -3.23 -2.25 -17.09
CA ARG A 39 -3.09 -1.70 -18.46
C ARG A 39 -2.68 -2.77 -19.48
N ASP A 40 -2.26 -3.93 -19.01
CA ASP A 40 -1.86 -5.06 -19.86
C ASP A 40 -3.07 -5.93 -20.22
N ASN A 41 -3.53 -5.79 -21.46
CA ASN A 41 -4.67 -6.55 -21.98
C ASN A 41 -4.40 -8.06 -22.07
N ASP A 42 -3.16 -8.49 -22.13
CA ASP A 42 -2.78 -9.90 -22.27
C ASP A 42 -2.55 -10.56 -20.91
N ARG A 43 -2.56 -9.79 -19.84
CA ARG A 43 -2.31 -10.31 -18.49
C ARG A 43 -3.47 -11.16 -17.99
N GLU A 44 -3.16 -12.35 -17.51
CA GLU A 44 -4.14 -13.34 -17.02
C GLU A 44 -4.11 -13.54 -15.49
N THR A 45 -3.06 -13.05 -14.81
CA THR A 45 -2.87 -13.19 -13.37
C THR A 45 -2.74 -11.84 -12.69
N CYS A 46 -3.12 -11.77 -11.42
CA CYS A 46 -3.07 -10.53 -10.65
C CYS A 46 -1.65 -10.11 -10.19
N GLY A 47 -0.62 -10.91 -10.49
CA GLY A 47 0.77 -10.59 -10.17
C GLY A 47 1.24 -11.10 -8.80
N ASP A 48 0.35 -11.67 -8.00
CA ASP A 48 0.68 -12.24 -6.68
C ASP A 48 0.16 -13.67 -6.56
N THR A 49 0.53 -14.51 -7.51
CA THR A 49 0.15 -15.92 -7.54
C THR A 49 1.37 -16.82 -7.62
N SER A 50 1.17 -18.12 -7.37
CA SER A 50 2.24 -19.11 -7.52
C SER A 50 2.70 -19.29 -8.98
N GLU A 51 1.91 -18.85 -9.95
CA GLU A 51 2.25 -18.90 -11.38
C GLU A 51 3.02 -17.67 -11.85
N ASP A 52 2.98 -16.58 -11.08
CA ASP A 52 3.70 -15.36 -11.41
C ASP A 52 5.21 -15.52 -11.15
N PRO A 53 6.07 -15.24 -12.13
CA PRO A 53 7.50 -15.38 -11.94
C PRO A 53 8.03 -14.31 -10.99
N TYR A 54 8.84 -14.72 -10.02
CA TYR A 54 9.56 -13.77 -9.18
C TYR A 54 10.87 -13.35 -9.87
N THR A 55 10.79 -12.28 -10.67
CA THR A 55 11.87 -11.85 -11.56
C THR A 55 12.72 -10.68 -11.03
N PHE A 56 12.47 -10.20 -9.80
CA PHE A 56 13.11 -8.99 -9.28
C PHE A 56 14.55 -9.18 -8.80
N ILE A 57 14.96 -10.39 -8.49
CA ILE A 57 16.34 -10.67 -8.04
C ILE A 57 17.29 -10.47 -9.23
N GLY A 58 18.18 -9.46 -9.12
CA GLY A 58 19.14 -9.12 -10.17
C GLY A 58 18.57 -8.32 -11.34
N ASN A 59 17.26 -8.04 -11.36
CA ASN A 59 16.63 -7.24 -12.40
C ASN A 59 15.62 -6.25 -11.77
N PRO A 60 16.10 -5.16 -11.17
CA PRO A 60 15.23 -4.20 -10.49
C PRO A 60 14.28 -3.52 -11.47
N ILE A 61 13.00 -3.47 -11.12
CA ILE A 61 11.95 -2.78 -11.90
C ILE A 61 11.98 -1.26 -11.72
N ILE A 62 12.62 -0.79 -10.65
CA ILE A 62 12.77 0.62 -10.32
C ILE A 62 13.97 1.19 -11.08
N LYS A 63 13.77 2.29 -11.79
CA LYS A 63 14.81 2.94 -12.61
C LYS A 63 15.37 4.18 -11.89
N GLY A 64 16.61 4.55 -12.25
CA GLY A 64 17.21 5.80 -11.77
C GLY A 64 17.89 5.75 -10.39
N PHE A 65 17.96 4.60 -9.75
CA PHE A 65 18.65 4.41 -8.48
C PHE A 65 20.03 3.78 -8.70
N ASN A 66 21.09 4.58 -8.53
CA ASN A 66 22.48 4.14 -8.71
C ASN A 66 23.15 3.69 -7.39
N SER A 67 22.38 3.43 -6.36
CA SER A 67 22.88 3.06 -5.04
C SER A 67 22.26 1.76 -4.54
N THR A 68 22.97 1.09 -3.65
CA THR A 68 22.56 -0.19 -3.04
C THR A 68 22.54 -0.10 -1.52
N GLY A 69 21.90 -1.05 -0.86
CA GLY A 69 21.88 -1.18 0.59
C GLY A 69 21.22 0.00 1.28
N LYS A 70 21.86 0.50 2.36
CA LYS A 70 21.29 1.58 3.19
C LYS A 70 21.00 2.85 2.39
N LYS A 71 21.88 3.22 1.45
CA LYS A 71 21.68 4.42 0.62
C LYS A 71 20.44 4.31 -0.26
N LEU A 72 20.19 3.15 -0.84
CA LEU A 72 18.98 2.91 -1.63
C LEU A 72 17.73 3.03 -0.76
N LYS A 73 17.74 2.44 0.43
CA LYS A 73 16.63 2.53 1.39
C LYS A 73 16.33 3.99 1.77
N ASP A 74 17.36 4.77 2.09
CA ASP A 74 17.20 6.17 2.44
C ASP A 74 16.69 7.00 1.26
N GLN A 75 17.14 6.72 0.04
CA GLN A 75 16.62 7.35 -1.18
C GLN A 75 15.15 7.02 -1.42
N MET A 76 14.75 5.75 -1.28
CA MET A 76 13.36 5.32 -1.43
C MET A 76 12.43 6.02 -0.45
N ARG A 77 12.84 6.10 0.83
CA ARG A 77 12.09 6.84 1.86
C ARG A 77 11.90 8.30 1.45
N GLU A 78 12.98 8.97 1.02
CA GLU A 78 12.92 10.36 0.63
C GLU A 78 12.08 10.59 -0.64
N VAL A 79 12.12 9.71 -1.62
CA VAL A 79 11.25 9.80 -2.81
C VAL A 79 9.79 9.74 -2.39
N PHE A 80 9.43 8.75 -1.56
CA PHE A 80 8.06 8.60 -1.06
C PHE A 80 7.61 9.81 -0.26
N LEU A 81 8.37 10.21 0.75
CA LEU A 81 7.96 11.29 1.64
C LEU A 81 7.89 12.65 0.92
N ARG A 82 8.81 12.95 0.01
CA ARG A 82 8.76 14.18 -0.81
C ARG A 82 7.60 14.18 -1.78
N PHE A 83 7.26 13.03 -2.36
CA PHE A 83 6.12 12.92 -3.24
C PHE A 83 4.82 13.33 -2.51
N PHE A 84 4.58 12.80 -1.32
CA PHE A 84 3.40 13.12 -0.52
C PHE A 84 3.46 14.52 0.10
N ASP A 85 4.62 14.98 0.51
CA ASP A 85 4.84 16.34 1.00
C ASP A 85 4.44 17.39 -0.07
N SER A 86 4.86 17.18 -1.33
CA SER A 86 4.46 18.04 -2.45
C SER A 86 2.96 18.03 -2.75
N ARG A 87 2.21 17.09 -2.19
CA ARG A 87 0.75 16.93 -2.31
C ARG A 87 0.01 17.28 -1.02
N GLY A 88 0.66 18.05 -0.13
CA GLY A 88 0.06 18.61 1.07
C GLY A 88 0.01 17.65 2.27
N HIS A 89 0.69 16.51 2.22
CA HIS A 89 0.82 15.63 3.38
C HIS A 89 1.94 16.11 4.28
N THR A 90 1.66 16.21 5.57
CA THR A 90 2.68 16.54 6.55
C THR A 90 3.53 15.32 6.88
N ARG A 91 4.86 15.46 6.79
CA ARG A 91 5.78 14.40 7.21
C ARG A 91 5.74 14.26 8.73
N VAL A 92 5.51 13.03 9.20
CA VAL A 92 5.48 12.68 10.62
C VAL A 92 6.64 11.74 10.95
N GLU A 93 7.27 11.96 12.09
CA GLU A 93 8.34 11.08 12.57
C GLU A 93 7.79 9.70 12.96
N PRO A 94 8.55 8.64 12.71
CA PRO A 94 8.11 7.30 13.04
C PRO A 94 8.00 7.05 14.55
N TYR A 95 7.06 6.20 14.92
CA TYR A 95 6.87 5.76 16.30
C TYR A 95 7.85 4.62 16.67
N PRO A 96 8.06 4.37 17.96
CA PRO A 96 8.88 3.24 18.39
C PRO A 96 8.35 1.91 17.90
N VAL A 97 9.23 0.97 17.55
CA VAL A 97 8.83 -0.37 17.13
C VAL A 97 8.17 -1.15 18.28
N ILE A 98 8.54 -0.85 19.53
CA ILE A 98 7.85 -1.40 20.71
C ILE A 98 6.62 -0.55 20.99
N ALA A 99 5.45 -1.12 20.76
CA ALA A 99 4.14 -0.45 20.81
C ALA A 99 3.66 -0.24 22.27
N ARG A 100 4.34 0.61 23.03
CA ARG A 100 4.05 0.85 24.46
C ARG A 100 2.76 1.62 24.73
N TRP A 101 2.13 2.18 23.71
CA TRP A 101 0.86 2.92 23.79
C TRP A 101 -0.38 2.00 23.65
N ARG A 102 -0.14 0.69 23.44
CA ARG A 102 -1.17 -0.34 23.26
C ARG A 102 -0.83 -1.54 24.10
N ASP A 103 -1.84 -2.25 24.55
CA ASP A 103 -1.72 -3.48 25.33
C ASP A 103 -2.10 -4.75 24.52
N ASP A 104 -2.67 -4.58 23.34
CA ASP A 104 -3.09 -5.67 22.44
C ASP A 104 -2.00 -6.10 21.44
N ILE A 105 -0.97 -5.29 21.24
CA ILE A 105 0.21 -5.62 20.42
C ILE A 105 1.50 -5.26 21.14
N HIS A 106 2.55 -6.04 20.91
CA HIS A 106 3.88 -5.77 21.48
C HIS A 106 4.79 -5.01 20.52
N LEU A 107 4.64 -5.26 19.22
CA LEU A 107 5.46 -4.69 18.15
C LEU A 107 4.60 -3.95 17.14
N THR A 108 5.13 -2.86 16.61
CA THR A 108 4.50 -2.14 15.49
C THR A 108 4.63 -2.98 14.22
N ILE A 109 3.51 -3.46 13.71
CA ILE A 109 3.42 -4.36 12.54
C ILE A 109 2.99 -3.64 11.26
N ALA A 110 2.49 -2.41 11.40
CA ALA A 110 2.04 -1.55 10.31
C ALA A 110 2.00 -0.10 10.78
N SER A 111 2.11 0.86 9.85
CA SER A 111 2.04 2.29 10.15
C SER A 111 0.71 2.71 10.77
N ILE A 112 -0.41 2.08 10.37
CA ILE A 112 -1.72 2.39 10.94
C ILE A 112 -1.82 2.06 12.43
N ALA A 113 -1.00 1.12 12.92
CA ALA A 113 -0.95 0.76 14.33
C ALA A 113 -0.57 1.94 15.24
N ASP A 114 0.18 2.91 14.70
CA ASP A 114 0.58 4.13 15.42
C ASP A 114 -0.62 5.02 15.76
N PHE A 115 -1.68 4.92 15.00
CA PHE A 115 -2.89 5.73 15.10
C PHE A 115 -4.09 4.98 15.69
N GLN A 116 -3.95 3.68 15.85
CA GLN A 116 -4.99 2.83 16.45
C GLN A 116 -4.79 2.65 17.95
N PRO A 117 -5.90 2.53 18.72
CA PRO A 117 -7.30 2.76 18.31
C PRO A 117 -7.71 4.24 18.41
N HIS A 118 -6.91 5.08 19.02
CA HIS A 118 -7.32 6.40 19.51
C HIS A 118 -7.62 7.41 18.40
N VAL A 119 -6.76 7.52 17.39
CA VAL A 119 -6.98 8.43 16.25
C VAL A 119 -8.06 7.87 15.33
N THR A 120 -8.00 6.58 15.01
CA THR A 120 -8.98 5.95 14.10
C THR A 120 -10.40 5.93 14.67
N SER A 121 -10.56 5.95 15.98
CA SER A 121 -11.88 6.09 16.66
C SER A 121 -12.35 7.53 16.82
N GLY A 122 -11.48 8.51 16.48
CA GLY A 122 -11.79 9.92 16.66
C GLY A 122 -11.63 10.46 18.10
N LEU A 123 -11.13 9.63 19.04
CA LEU A 123 -10.92 10.05 20.43
C LEU A 123 -9.77 11.07 20.55
N VAL A 124 -8.78 10.97 19.69
CA VAL A 124 -7.62 11.87 19.67
C VAL A 124 -7.44 12.37 18.23
N PRO A 125 -7.16 13.66 18.02
CA PRO A 125 -6.86 14.17 16.68
C PRO A 125 -5.56 13.56 16.15
N PRO A 126 -5.43 13.34 14.82
CA PRO A 126 -4.17 12.96 14.22
C PRO A 126 -3.11 14.06 14.38
N PRO A 127 -1.82 13.71 14.41
CA PRO A 127 -0.73 14.70 14.49
C PRO A 127 -0.69 15.65 13.30
N ALA A 128 -1.21 15.19 12.16
CA ALA A 128 -1.48 15.97 10.95
C ALA A 128 -2.51 15.23 10.09
N ASN A 129 -3.20 15.94 9.18
CA ASN A 129 -4.19 15.35 8.29
C ASN A 129 -4.27 16.12 6.96
N PRO A 130 -3.83 15.55 5.84
CA PRO A 130 -3.23 14.23 5.69
C PRO A 130 -1.77 14.19 6.13
N LEU A 131 -1.24 12.99 6.33
CA LEU A 131 0.16 12.80 6.72
C LEU A 131 0.87 11.70 5.91
N GLY A 132 2.21 11.81 5.87
CA GLY A 132 3.12 10.80 5.34
C GLY A 132 4.11 10.33 6.41
N ILE A 133 4.33 9.03 6.48
CA ILE A 133 5.21 8.40 7.48
C ILE A 133 6.00 7.25 6.86
N SER A 134 7.22 7.02 7.34
CA SER A 134 7.98 5.79 7.07
C SER A 134 8.23 5.08 8.39
N GLN A 135 7.37 4.12 8.70
CA GLN A 135 7.33 3.43 9.99
C GLN A 135 8.15 2.15 9.95
N PRO A 136 9.21 2.00 10.79
CA PRO A 136 9.86 0.72 11.02
C PRO A 136 8.89 -0.28 11.64
N CYS A 137 8.80 -1.47 11.06
CA CYS A 137 7.89 -2.53 11.46
C CYS A 137 8.63 -3.84 11.69
N ILE A 138 8.06 -4.69 12.56
CA ILE A 138 8.51 -6.07 12.76
C ILE A 138 7.30 -7.00 12.63
N ARG A 139 7.43 -8.00 11.75
CA ARG A 139 6.45 -9.10 11.60
C ARG A 139 7.14 -10.44 11.78
N LEU A 140 6.56 -11.30 12.59
CA LEU A 140 7.09 -12.63 12.90
C LEU A 140 6.20 -13.75 12.35
N THR A 141 5.07 -13.41 11.74
CA THR A 141 4.08 -14.38 11.24
C THR A 141 4.71 -15.41 10.30
N ASP A 142 5.53 -14.97 9.37
CA ASP A 142 6.17 -15.82 8.36
C ASP A 142 7.68 -15.95 8.56
N VAL A 143 8.13 -15.95 9.83
CA VAL A 143 9.56 -15.98 10.17
C VAL A 143 10.29 -17.20 9.57
N ALA A 144 9.60 -18.34 9.43
CA ALA A 144 10.16 -19.56 8.81
C ALA A 144 10.43 -19.40 7.30
N ALA A 145 9.80 -18.45 6.63
CA ALA A 145 10.02 -18.13 5.22
C ALA A 145 11.16 -17.12 5.00
N VAL A 146 11.64 -16.46 6.04
CA VAL A 146 12.76 -15.50 5.96
C VAL A 146 14.04 -16.24 5.55
N GLY A 147 14.71 -15.69 4.53
CA GLY A 147 15.91 -16.29 3.95
C GLY A 147 15.65 -17.47 2.99
N ARG A 148 14.40 -17.90 2.83
CA ARG A 148 14.00 -18.98 1.91
C ARG A 148 13.27 -18.45 0.69
N SER A 149 12.25 -17.62 0.89
CA SER A 149 11.40 -17.12 -0.19
C SER A 149 12.01 -15.98 -0.99
N GLY A 150 13.01 -15.28 -0.45
CA GLY A 150 13.53 -14.04 -1.03
C GLY A 150 12.58 -12.84 -0.91
N ARG A 151 11.38 -13.04 -0.38
CA ARG A 151 10.32 -12.01 -0.24
C ARG A 151 10.03 -11.65 1.21
N HIS A 152 10.23 -12.56 2.15
CA HIS A 152 9.89 -12.37 3.56
C HIS A 152 11.07 -11.81 4.34
N LEU A 153 10.82 -10.72 5.05
CA LEU A 153 11.73 -10.06 5.96
C LEU A 153 11.08 -9.96 7.33
N SER A 154 11.84 -10.13 8.41
CA SER A 154 11.35 -9.93 9.77
C SER A 154 11.18 -8.46 10.13
N THR A 155 12.02 -7.59 9.54
CA THR A 155 12.03 -6.14 9.75
C THR A 155 11.98 -5.42 8.40
N PHE A 156 11.16 -4.37 8.33
CA PHE A 156 11.01 -3.54 7.14
C PHE A 156 10.54 -2.13 7.51
N GLU A 157 10.58 -1.20 6.58
CA GLU A 157 9.91 0.09 6.72
C GLU A 157 8.62 0.09 5.90
N MET A 158 7.53 0.45 6.53
CA MET A 158 6.26 0.68 5.87
C MET A 158 6.13 2.17 5.59
N MET A 159 6.34 2.56 4.35
CA MET A 159 6.06 3.91 3.89
C MET A 159 4.56 4.01 3.63
N ALA A 160 3.91 4.96 4.26
CA ALA A 160 2.46 5.11 4.17
C ALA A 160 2.04 6.58 4.16
N HIS A 161 0.93 6.85 3.51
CA HIS A 161 0.19 8.09 3.65
C HIS A 161 -1.17 7.80 4.28
N HIS A 162 -1.65 8.70 5.10
CA HIS A 162 -2.91 8.56 5.81
C HIS A 162 -3.74 9.83 5.67
N ALA A 163 -5.03 9.65 5.41
CA ALA A 163 -6.05 10.67 5.48
C ALA A 163 -7.17 10.17 6.41
N PHE A 164 -7.38 10.87 7.51
CA PHE A 164 -8.41 10.53 8.50
C PHE A 164 -9.67 11.31 8.19
N ASN A 165 -10.56 10.69 7.42
CA ASN A 165 -11.81 11.30 7.01
C ASN A 165 -12.89 11.18 8.09
N ARG A 166 -13.70 12.23 8.23
CA ARG A 166 -14.87 12.26 9.09
C ARG A 166 -16.09 12.66 8.26
N PRO A 167 -16.60 11.76 7.42
CA PRO A 167 -17.65 12.10 6.44
C PRO A 167 -18.95 12.59 7.09
N LEU A 168 -19.27 12.14 8.29
CA LEU A 168 -20.44 12.62 9.04
C LEU A 168 -20.29 14.07 9.52
N GLU A 169 -19.08 14.56 9.65
CA GLU A 169 -18.74 15.95 10.02
C GLU A 169 -18.49 16.82 8.78
N GLY A 170 -18.54 16.23 7.57
CA GLY A 170 -18.21 16.92 6.31
C GLY A 170 -16.70 17.08 6.08
N ASP A 171 -15.87 16.47 6.91
CA ASP A 171 -14.40 16.54 6.81
C ASP A 171 -13.89 15.33 6.02
N VAL A 172 -13.78 15.52 4.70
CA VAL A 172 -13.23 14.50 3.78
C VAL A 172 -12.04 15.09 3.05
N ILE A 173 -10.85 14.57 3.31
CA ILE A 173 -9.61 15.00 2.67
C ILE A 173 -9.52 14.43 1.24
N TYR A 174 -9.57 13.12 1.09
CA TYR A 174 -9.68 12.38 -0.17
C TYR A 174 -10.08 10.93 0.10
N TRP A 175 -10.47 10.22 -0.95
CA TRP A 175 -10.90 8.82 -0.85
C TRP A 175 -10.15 7.95 -1.86
N ILE A 176 -10.63 6.76 -2.10
CA ILE A 176 -9.96 5.67 -2.82
C ILE A 176 -9.48 6.06 -4.22
N ASP A 177 -10.25 6.82 -5.00
CA ASP A 177 -9.83 7.26 -6.34
C ASP A 177 -8.53 8.08 -6.27
N GLN A 178 -8.46 9.02 -5.35
CA GLN A 178 -7.24 9.82 -5.16
C GLN A 178 -6.08 8.99 -4.59
N CYS A 179 -6.35 7.99 -3.73
CA CYS A 179 -5.32 7.07 -3.25
C CYS A 179 -4.70 6.29 -4.40
N VAL A 180 -5.54 5.77 -5.31
CA VAL A 180 -5.08 5.02 -6.49
C VAL A 180 -4.26 5.92 -7.42
N ARG A 181 -4.71 7.15 -7.67
CA ARG A 181 -3.96 8.14 -8.47
C ARG A 181 -2.58 8.40 -7.88
N TYR A 182 -2.49 8.68 -6.60
CA TYR A 182 -1.21 8.90 -5.93
C TYR A 182 -0.30 7.68 -6.00
N CYS A 183 -0.85 6.47 -5.83
CA CYS A 183 -0.09 5.25 -5.94
C CYS A 183 0.49 5.09 -7.36
N ASP A 184 -0.34 5.24 -8.37
CA ASP A 184 0.07 5.11 -9.78
C ASP A 184 1.11 6.17 -10.18
N GLU A 185 0.88 7.43 -9.86
CA GLU A 185 1.83 8.53 -10.09
C GLU A 185 3.19 8.27 -9.41
N LEU A 186 3.18 7.83 -8.15
CA LEU A 186 4.42 7.49 -7.44
C LEU A 186 5.17 6.36 -8.15
N LEU A 187 4.48 5.28 -8.49
CA LEU A 187 5.09 4.10 -9.10
C LEU A 187 5.61 4.39 -10.50
N VAL A 188 4.81 5.05 -11.34
CA VAL A 188 5.16 5.29 -12.74
C VAL A 188 6.10 6.49 -12.90
N GLU A 189 5.74 7.65 -12.34
CA GLU A 189 6.46 8.89 -12.59
C GLU A 189 7.71 9.04 -11.70
N SER A 190 7.58 8.72 -10.41
CA SER A 190 8.69 8.91 -9.47
C SER A 190 9.66 7.73 -9.43
N LEU A 191 9.17 6.51 -9.57
CA LEU A 191 9.98 5.29 -9.50
C LEU A 191 10.29 4.69 -10.88
N GLY A 192 9.64 5.16 -11.94
CA GLY A 192 9.87 4.73 -13.32
C GLY A 192 9.50 3.26 -13.57
N ILE A 193 8.53 2.73 -12.83
CA ILE A 193 8.01 1.39 -13.05
C ILE A 193 7.18 1.39 -14.34
N ASP A 194 7.33 0.36 -15.14
CA ASP A 194 6.52 0.18 -16.34
C ASP A 194 5.04 0.03 -15.94
N PRO A 195 4.14 0.91 -16.40
CA PRO A 195 2.72 0.83 -16.06
C PRO A 195 2.07 -0.49 -16.47
N MET A 196 2.60 -1.20 -17.49
CA MET A 196 2.13 -2.53 -17.88
C MET A 196 2.45 -3.61 -16.83
N ALA A 197 3.44 -3.38 -15.96
CA ALA A 197 3.80 -4.30 -14.89
C ALA A 197 2.93 -4.16 -13.64
N ILE A 198 2.11 -3.10 -13.54
CA ILE A 198 1.32 -2.79 -12.34
C ILE A 198 -0.06 -3.42 -12.45
N THR A 199 -0.52 -4.01 -11.33
CA THR A 199 -1.88 -4.49 -11.14
C THR A 199 -2.46 -3.98 -9.84
N TYR A 200 -3.77 -3.72 -9.83
CA TYR A 200 -4.53 -3.35 -8.64
C TYR A 200 -5.59 -4.41 -8.38
N VAL A 201 -5.45 -5.11 -7.28
CA VAL A 201 -6.33 -6.23 -6.93
C VAL A 201 -7.47 -5.73 -6.05
N GLU A 202 -8.71 -6.06 -6.42
CA GLU A 202 -9.85 -5.84 -5.55
C GLU A 202 -9.89 -6.94 -4.48
N ASN A 203 -9.62 -6.55 -3.23
CA ASN A 203 -9.69 -7.46 -2.11
C ASN A 203 -10.78 -7.01 -1.14
N PRO A 204 -11.88 -7.78 -1.01
CA PRO A 204 -12.99 -7.42 -0.13
C PRO A 204 -12.63 -7.42 1.36
N TRP A 205 -11.45 -7.92 1.73
CA TRP A 205 -10.98 -8.03 3.11
C TRP A 205 -9.96 -6.97 3.53
N SER A 206 -9.62 -6.05 2.66
CA SER A 206 -8.66 -4.97 2.96
C SER A 206 -9.35 -3.70 3.49
#